data_6b79aecb68ca66a308fc028bed2e3ac4
#
_entry.id   6b79aecb68ca66a308fc028bed2e3ac4
#
_cell.length_a   1.000
_cell.length_b   1.000
_cell.length_c   1.000
_cell.angle_alpha   90.00
_cell.angle_beta   90.00
_cell.angle_gamma   90.00
#
_symmetry.space_group_name_H-M   'P 1'
#
loop_
_entity.id
_entity.type
_entity.pdbx_description
1 polymer ?
#
loop_
_entity_poly.entity_id
_entity_poly.type
_entity_poly.pdbx_seq_one_letter_code
_entity_poly.pdbx_strand_id
1 'polypeptide(L)'
;MKLSELKTENESIAILHPEHGDVGIQFVVCSPMSREFTVNSSRLVQSSTDNEPLASWIVNQSIAAVVGWSGIEDENGEQIPFTKEECEKLLKDPCYFWMASCVDAHLGKKKGYFQMLMSRLKPS
;
A
#
# COMPACT_ATOMS: atom_id res chain seq x y z
N MET A 1 -7.31 12.03 27.17
CA MET A 1 -7.59 11.28 25.95
C MET A 1 -7.58 9.79 26.26
N LYS A 2 -8.59 9.06 25.80
CA LYS A 2 -8.66 7.62 26.06
C LYS A 2 -7.69 6.87 25.17
N LEU A 3 -7.08 5.82 25.70
CA LEU A 3 -6.14 5.00 24.94
C LEU A 3 -6.76 4.43 23.66
N SER A 4 -8.03 4.05 23.72
CA SER A 4 -8.75 3.53 22.54
C SER A 4 -8.87 4.55 21.39
N GLU A 5 -8.79 5.84 21.68
CA GLU A 5 -8.83 6.90 20.67
C GLU A 5 -7.49 7.06 19.95
N LEU A 6 -6.43 6.53 20.53
CA LEU A 6 -5.06 6.62 19.99
C LEU A 6 -4.65 5.36 19.22
N LYS A 7 -5.55 4.39 19.13
CA LYS A 7 -5.30 3.11 18.50
C LYS A 7 -5.24 3.28 16.98
N THR A 8 -4.21 2.73 16.35
CA THR A 8 -4.15 2.69 14.88
C THR A 8 -5.06 1.58 14.36
N GLU A 9 -5.85 1.90 13.35
CA GLU A 9 -6.80 0.95 12.75
C GLU A 9 -6.60 0.87 11.25
N ASN A 10 -6.96 -0.29 10.70
CA ASN A 10 -6.97 -0.47 9.25
C ASN A 10 -8.14 0.31 8.66
N GLU A 11 -7.93 0.85 7.47
CA GLU A 11 -8.95 1.62 6.77
C GLU A 11 -9.23 1.02 5.40
N SER A 12 -10.49 1.07 4.98
CA SER A 12 -10.88 0.67 3.63
C SER A 12 -10.90 1.89 2.74
N ILE A 13 -10.22 1.83 1.60
CA ILE A 13 -10.19 2.94 0.64
C ILE A 13 -10.68 2.46 -0.73
N ALA A 14 -11.42 3.33 -1.42
CA ALA A 14 -11.83 3.09 -2.79
C ALA A 14 -10.64 3.38 -3.72
N ILE A 15 -10.38 2.47 -4.66
CA ILE A 15 -9.31 2.64 -5.64
C ILE A 15 -9.92 3.21 -6.91
N LEU A 16 -9.43 4.37 -7.33
CA LEU A 16 -10.00 5.11 -8.46
C LEU A 16 -9.12 4.96 -9.69
N HIS A 17 -9.72 4.49 -10.77
CA HIS A 17 -9.05 4.41 -12.07
C HIS A 17 -8.89 5.82 -12.65
N PRO A 18 -7.74 6.16 -13.28
CA PRO A 18 -7.53 7.50 -13.82
C PRO A 18 -8.57 7.97 -14.84
N GLU A 19 -9.16 7.05 -15.59
CA GLU A 19 -10.15 7.37 -16.62
C GLU A 19 -11.56 6.98 -16.23
N HIS A 20 -11.74 5.86 -15.51
CA HIS A 20 -13.06 5.30 -15.21
C HIS A 20 -13.58 5.65 -13.81
N GLY A 21 -12.77 6.28 -12.97
CA GLY A 21 -13.17 6.63 -11.62
C GLY A 21 -13.32 5.40 -10.73
N ASP A 22 -14.38 5.35 -9.94
CA ASP A 22 -14.62 4.21 -9.04
C ASP A 22 -15.03 2.97 -9.84
N VAL A 23 -14.20 1.94 -9.78
CA VAL A 23 -14.42 0.68 -10.51
C VAL A 23 -14.84 -0.46 -9.59
N GLY A 24 -15.21 -0.16 -8.35
CA GLY A 24 -15.68 -1.15 -7.40
C GLY A 24 -14.56 -1.89 -6.66
N ILE A 25 -13.32 -1.43 -6.77
CA ILE A 25 -12.17 -2.02 -6.07
C ILE A 25 -11.95 -1.25 -4.77
N GLN A 26 -11.81 -1.98 -3.68
CA GLN A 26 -11.45 -1.41 -2.37
C GLN A 26 -10.26 -2.15 -1.80
N PHE A 27 -9.32 -1.40 -1.27
CA PHE A 27 -8.19 -1.95 -0.54
C PHE A 27 -8.35 -1.64 0.94
N VAL A 28 -7.98 -2.60 1.78
CA VAL A 28 -7.83 -2.39 3.21
C VAL A 28 -6.36 -2.10 3.47
N VAL A 29 -6.08 -0.93 4.04
CA VAL A 29 -4.70 -0.50 4.28
C VAL A 29 -4.47 -0.32 5.77
N CYS A 30 -3.29 -0.72 6.25
CA CYS A 30 -2.89 -0.50 7.63
C CYS A 30 -2.22 0.86 7.76
N SER A 31 -2.19 1.38 8.98
CA SER A 31 -1.51 2.64 9.25
C SER A 31 -0.01 2.50 9.01
N PRO A 32 0.66 3.53 8.42
CA PRO A 32 2.12 3.52 8.30
C PRO A 32 2.83 3.52 9.65
N MET A 33 2.10 3.82 10.73
CA MET A 33 2.61 3.77 12.10
C MET A 33 2.33 2.44 12.78
N SER A 34 1.71 1.47 12.10
CA SER A 34 1.39 0.17 12.67
C SER A 34 2.59 -0.77 12.63
N ARG A 35 2.58 -1.75 13.55
CA ARG A 35 3.60 -2.80 13.57
C ARG A 35 3.56 -3.61 12.27
N GLU A 36 2.36 -3.88 11.76
CA GLU A 36 2.16 -4.66 10.54
C GLU A 36 2.86 -4.00 9.34
N PHE A 37 2.70 -2.69 9.19
CA PHE A 37 3.39 -1.94 8.14
C PHE A 37 4.90 -2.05 8.29
N THR A 38 5.41 -1.88 9.50
CA THR A 38 6.85 -1.93 9.78
C THR A 38 7.44 -3.29 9.43
N VAL A 39 6.77 -4.37 9.83
CA VAL A 39 7.21 -5.74 9.55
C VAL A 39 7.22 -5.99 8.04
N ASN A 40 6.14 -5.65 7.34
CA ASN A 40 6.03 -5.85 5.90
C ASN A 40 7.05 -5.03 5.13
N SER A 41 7.22 -3.78 5.52
CA SER A 41 8.17 -2.86 4.89
C SER A 41 9.61 -3.36 5.03
N SER A 42 9.98 -3.84 6.22
CA SER A 42 11.33 -4.38 6.46
C SER A 42 11.62 -5.59 5.58
N ARG A 43 10.64 -6.47 5.40
CA ARG A 43 10.78 -7.65 4.55
C ARG A 43 11.05 -7.25 3.09
N LEU A 44 10.35 -6.22 2.60
CA LEU A 44 10.50 -5.75 1.22
C LEU A 44 11.84 -5.04 1.01
N VAL A 45 12.29 -4.28 1.99
CA VAL A 45 13.59 -3.59 1.93
C VAL A 45 14.74 -4.59 1.83
N GLN A 46 14.64 -5.73 2.52
CA GLN A 46 15.68 -6.75 2.49
C GLN A 46 15.84 -7.39 1.10
N SER A 47 14.80 -7.35 0.28
CA SER A 47 14.82 -7.92 -1.07
C SER A 47 15.09 -6.88 -2.16
N SER A 48 15.22 -5.61 -1.81
CA SER A 48 15.43 -4.53 -2.78
C SER A 48 16.90 -4.19 -2.96
N THR A 49 17.25 -3.63 -4.13
CA THR A 49 18.59 -3.16 -4.41
C THR A 49 18.73 -1.68 -4.06
N ASP A 50 19.96 -1.23 -3.79
CA ASP A 50 20.22 0.12 -3.28
C ASP A 50 19.88 1.26 -4.26
N ASN A 51 19.67 0.94 -5.54
CA ASN A 51 19.44 1.94 -6.58
C ASN A 51 18.06 1.85 -7.21
N GLU A 52 17.05 1.48 -6.42
CA GLU A 52 15.69 1.39 -6.95
C GLU A 52 15.11 2.78 -7.25
N PRO A 53 14.42 2.95 -8.40
CA PRO A 53 13.75 4.20 -8.71
C PRO A 53 12.60 4.48 -7.74
N LEU A 54 12.20 5.76 -7.66
CA LEU A 54 11.09 6.20 -6.79
C LEU A 54 9.82 5.37 -7.03
N ALA A 55 9.54 5.00 -8.29
CA ALA A 55 8.37 4.18 -8.61
C ALA A 55 8.39 2.84 -7.89
N SER A 56 9.57 2.17 -7.83
CA SER A 56 9.71 0.92 -7.09
C SER A 56 9.51 1.11 -5.60
N TRP A 57 10.00 2.23 -5.07
CA TRP A 57 9.80 2.55 -3.66
C TRP A 57 8.30 2.72 -3.34
N ILE A 58 7.57 3.46 -4.20
CA ILE A 58 6.11 3.66 -4.04
C ILE A 58 5.39 2.32 -4.05
N VAL A 59 5.72 1.44 -4.99
CA VAL A 59 5.13 0.10 -5.10
C VAL A 59 5.39 -0.70 -3.83
N ASN A 60 6.64 -0.73 -3.34
CA ASN A 60 6.99 -1.48 -2.15
C ASN A 60 6.28 -0.98 -0.89
N GLN A 61 6.14 0.33 -0.72
CA GLN A 61 5.40 0.89 0.41
C GLN A 61 3.91 0.55 0.31
N SER A 62 3.35 0.58 -0.88
CA SER A 62 1.95 0.22 -1.11
C SER A 62 1.70 -1.25 -0.78
N ILE A 63 2.58 -2.16 -1.22
CA ILE A 63 2.48 -3.59 -0.89
C ILE A 63 2.53 -3.79 0.63
N ALA A 64 3.41 -3.07 1.32
CA ALA A 64 3.53 -3.17 2.77
C ALA A 64 2.26 -2.74 3.48
N ALA A 65 1.56 -1.73 2.95
CA ALA A 65 0.37 -1.14 3.56
C ALA A 65 -0.90 -1.96 3.31
N VAL A 66 -1.03 -2.58 2.15
CA VAL A 66 -2.27 -3.29 1.78
C VAL A 66 -2.35 -4.63 2.51
N VAL A 67 -3.43 -4.80 3.27
CA VAL A 67 -3.66 -6.00 4.10
C VAL A 67 -4.94 -6.73 3.71
N GLY A 68 -5.65 -6.24 2.73
CA GLY A 68 -6.86 -6.89 2.21
C GLY A 68 -7.38 -6.14 1.00
N TRP A 69 -8.28 -6.77 0.25
CA TRP A 69 -8.97 -6.12 -0.84
C TRP A 69 -10.30 -6.78 -1.15
N SER A 70 -11.12 -6.09 -1.95
CA SER A 70 -12.35 -6.62 -2.53
C SER A 70 -12.55 -6.01 -3.92
N GLY A 71 -13.33 -6.69 -4.74
CA GLY A 71 -13.69 -6.18 -6.06
C GLY A 71 -12.67 -6.44 -7.16
N ILE A 72 -11.62 -7.22 -6.90
CA ILE A 72 -10.66 -7.61 -7.93
C ILE A 72 -11.10 -8.95 -8.50
N GLU A 73 -11.34 -8.96 -9.81
CA GLU A 73 -11.85 -10.12 -10.52
C GLU A 73 -10.84 -10.58 -11.57
N ASP A 74 -10.83 -11.91 -11.83
CA ASP A 74 -10.03 -12.46 -12.91
C ASP A 74 -10.78 -12.28 -14.24
N GLU A 75 -10.21 -12.82 -15.33
CA GLU A 75 -10.79 -12.71 -16.67
C GLU A 75 -12.17 -13.38 -16.78
N ASN A 76 -12.48 -14.31 -15.89
CA ASN A 76 -13.74 -15.02 -15.84
C ASN A 76 -14.77 -14.35 -14.93
N GLY A 77 -14.44 -13.21 -14.34
CA GLY A 77 -15.32 -12.49 -13.43
C GLY A 77 -15.34 -13.06 -12.02
N GLU A 78 -14.43 -13.97 -11.69
CA GLU A 78 -14.34 -14.53 -10.35
C GLU A 78 -13.45 -13.67 -9.46
N GLN A 79 -13.89 -13.48 -8.20
CA GLN A 79 -13.13 -12.70 -7.24
C GLN A 79 -11.78 -13.36 -6.94
N ILE A 80 -10.71 -12.57 -6.98
CA ILE A 80 -9.38 -13.03 -6.59
C ILE A 80 -9.23 -12.77 -5.09
N PRO A 81 -9.07 -13.84 -4.27
CA PRO A 81 -8.86 -13.65 -2.83
C PRO A 81 -7.55 -12.92 -2.55
N PHE A 82 -7.55 -12.10 -1.51
CA PHE A 82 -6.33 -11.43 -1.10
C PHE A 82 -5.31 -12.41 -0.53
N THR A 83 -4.10 -12.36 -1.05
CA THR A 83 -2.90 -12.92 -0.43
C THR A 83 -1.76 -11.93 -0.62
N LYS A 84 -0.72 -12.00 0.20
CA LYS A 84 0.45 -11.12 0.03
C LYS A 84 1.12 -11.36 -1.32
N GLU A 85 1.19 -12.61 -1.76
CA GLU A 85 1.77 -12.96 -3.06
C GLU A 85 0.99 -12.35 -4.22
N GLU A 86 -0.33 -12.43 -4.18
CA GLU A 86 -1.18 -11.85 -5.23
C GLU A 86 -1.09 -10.33 -5.23
N CYS A 87 -1.04 -9.71 -4.05
CA CYS A 87 -0.88 -8.28 -3.91
C CYS A 87 0.44 -7.80 -4.50
N GLU A 88 1.53 -8.48 -4.16
CA GLU A 88 2.86 -8.16 -4.68
C GLU A 88 2.90 -8.29 -6.19
N LYS A 89 2.37 -9.38 -6.72
CA LYS A 89 2.30 -9.62 -8.16
C LYS A 89 1.50 -8.52 -8.88
N LEU A 90 0.36 -8.14 -8.34
CA LEU A 90 -0.50 -7.13 -8.93
C LEU A 90 0.16 -5.74 -8.91
N LEU A 91 0.65 -5.32 -7.76
CA LEU A 91 1.18 -3.96 -7.61
C LEU A 91 2.55 -3.77 -8.25
N LYS A 92 3.30 -4.85 -8.48
CA LYS A 92 4.58 -4.78 -9.22
C LYS A 92 4.39 -4.76 -10.73
N ASP A 93 3.18 -5.06 -11.22
CA ASP A 93 2.89 -4.99 -12.65
C ASP A 93 2.78 -3.52 -13.06
N PRO A 94 3.60 -3.06 -14.02
CA PRO A 94 3.56 -1.66 -14.46
C PRO A 94 2.19 -1.20 -14.96
N CYS A 95 1.38 -2.12 -15.48
CA CYS A 95 0.03 -1.80 -15.98
C CYS A 95 -0.92 -1.37 -14.85
N TYR A 96 -0.59 -1.70 -13.60
CA TYR A 96 -1.43 -1.39 -12.43
C TYR A 96 -0.75 -0.44 -11.46
N PHE A 97 0.26 0.29 -11.91
CA PHE A 97 0.95 1.26 -11.07
C PHE A 97 -0.01 2.32 -10.50
N TRP A 98 -1.08 2.64 -11.22
CA TRP A 98 -2.08 3.58 -10.74
C TRP A 98 -2.73 3.13 -9.42
N MET A 99 -2.84 1.82 -9.19
CA MET A 99 -3.35 1.31 -7.91
C MET A 99 -2.38 1.62 -6.77
N ALA A 100 -1.09 1.39 -6.98
CA ALA A 100 -0.06 1.74 -6.00
C ALA A 100 -0.05 3.25 -5.73
N SER A 101 -0.26 4.06 -6.75
CA SER A 101 -0.33 5.51 -6.60
C SER A 101 -1.52 5.94 -5.73
N CYS A 102 -2.66 5.26 -5.85
CA CYS A 102 -3.82 5.53 -4.98
C CYS A 102 -3.49 5.25 -3.52
N VAL A 103 -2.82 4.13 -3.25
CA VAL A 103 -2.42 3.77 -1.88
C VAL A 103 -1.42 4.79 -1.35
N ASP A 104 -0.41 5.15 -2.15
CA ASP A 104 0.60 6.12 -1.75
C ASP A 104 -0.02 7.49 -1.43
N ALA A 105 -0.97 7.95 -2.24
CA ALA A 105 -1.67 9.20 -1.99
C ALA A 105 -2.44 9.16 -0.66
N HIS A 106 -3.06 8.03 -0.35
CA HIS A 106 -3.75 7.85 0.92
C HIS A 106 -2.78 7.89 2.10
N LEU A 107 -1.67 7.17 2.00
CA LEU A 107 -0.65 7.14 3.04
C LEU A 107 -0.06 8.53 3.28
N GLY A 108 0.13 9.32 2.23
CA GLY A 108 0.66 10.66 2.31
C GLY A 108 -0.21 11.64 3.11
N LYS A 109 -1.48 11.32 3.30
CA LYS A 109 -2.40 12.13 4.10
C LYS A 109 -2.29 11.85 5.60
N LYS A 110 -1.58 10.79 6.00
CA LYS A 110 -1.46 10.41 7.40
C LYS A 110 -0.33 11.17 8.07
N LYS A 111 -0.58 11.66 9.28
CA LYS A 111 0.47 12.26 10.09
C LYS A 111 1.53 11.22 10.41
N GLY A 112 2.77 11.61 10.29
CA GLY A 112 3.89 10.72 10.56
C GLY A 112 4.41 9.98 9.32
N TYR A 113 3.61 9.84 8.27
CA TYR A 113 4.08 9.20 7.04
C TYR A 113 5.23 10.00 6.42
N PHE A 114 5.06 11.32 6.35
CA PHE A 114 6.09 12.20 5.81
C PHE A 114 7.37 12.13 6.64
N GLN A 115 7.25 12.11 7.97
CA GLN A 115 8.41 11.99 8.85
C GLN A 115 9.12 10.67 8.69
N MET A 116 8.36 9.59 8.55
CA MET A 116 8.90 8.25 8.29
C MET A 116 9.65 8.24 6.96
N LEU A 117 9.07 8.83 5.93
CA LEU A 117 9.67 8.95 4.60
C LEU A 117 10.99 9.71 4.67
N MET A 118 10.99 10.87 5.31
CA MET A 118 12.20 11.68 5.47
C MET A 118 13.29 10.96 6.24
N SER A 119 12.91 10.21 7.28
CA SER A 119 13.84 9.41 8.08
C SER A 119 14.54 8.35 7.23
N ARG A 120 13.83 7.72 6.30
CA ARG A 120 14.38 6.67 5.43
C ARG A 120 15.23 7.23 4.30
N LEU A 121 14.97 8.46 3.87
CA LEU A 121 15.71 9.10 2.78
C LEU A 121 16.96 9.84 3.26
N LYS A 122 17.11 10.05 4.57
CA LYS A 122 18.33 10.67 5.11
C LYS A 122 19.51 9.72 4.96
N PRO A 123 20.63 10.20 4.43
CA PRO A 123 21.87 9.42 4.47
C PRO A 123 22.25 9.23 5.94
N SER A 124 22.54 8.02 6.29
CA SER A 124 22.95 7.68 7.65
C SER A 124 24.33 8.19 7.94
#